data_73eccfdf88150fb04ef0fbc4e2a1a0e0
#
_entry.id   73eccfdf88150fb04ef0fbc4e2a1a0e0
#
_cell.length_a   1.000
_cell.length_b   1.000
_cell.length_c   1.000
_cell.angle_alpha   90.00
_cell.angle_beta   90.00
_cell.angle_gamma   90.00
#
_symmetry.space_group_name_H-M   'P 1'
#
loop_
_entity.id
_entity.type
_entity.pdbx_description
1 polymer ?
#
loop_
_entity_poly.entity_id
_entity_poly.type
_entity_poly.pdbx_seq_one_letter_code
_entity_poly.pdbx_strand_id
1 'polypeptide(L)'
;GDVYKRQDMRYPEIAELTCMSLFQYLPYASEKAFEWMADDREYFQLCGFMLMARLLMKGNQLTERSEAEFLDQAMATLQSEGVLPRKAAATALKKFAVQSKENGKKVNRLLAPLAKSDKVEIASLAGEIKLETEYWH
;
A
#
# COMPACT_ATOMS: atom_id res chain seq x y z
N GLY A 1 -9.52 -0.67 28.09
CA GLY A 1 -10.02 -1.41 27.00
C GLY A 1 -9.41 -1.01 25.69
N ASP A 2 -10.11 -1.32 24.63
CA ASP A 2 -9.59 -1.08 23.29
C ASP A 2 -9.40 0.40 22.97
N VAL A 3 -10.29 1.23 23.46
CA VAL A 3 -10.18 2.67 23.26
C VAL A 3 -8.89 3.18 23.89
N TYR A 4 -8.61 2.69 25.05
CA TYR A 4 -7.42 3.06 25.79
C TYR A 4 -6.16 2.67 25.01
N LYS A 5 -6.15 1.46 24.48
CA LYS A 5 -5.01 0.97 23.72
C LYS A 5 -4.78 1.75 22.43
N ARG A 6 -5.85 2.21 21.82
CA ARG A 6 -5.74 2.95 20.58
C ARG A 6 -5.05 4.29 20.74
N GLN A 7 -4.90 4.74 21.95
CA GLN A 7 -4.20 5.98 22.22
C GLN A 7 -2.70 5.79 22.36
N ASP A 8 -2.27 4.54 22.34
CA ASP A 8 -0.87 4.22 22.45
C ASP A 8 -0.15 4.64 21.15
N MET A 9 0.89 5.44 21.31
CA MET A 9 1.63 5.97 20.18
C MET A 9 2.43 4.91 19.42
N ARG A 10 2.52 3.71 19.95
CA ARG A 10 3.26 2.63 19.32
C ARG A 10 2.41 1.78 18.40
N TYR A 11 1.18 2.20 18.14
CA TYR A 11 0.31 1.46 17.23
C TYR A 11 0.92 1.18 15.87
N PRO A 12 1.63 2.13 15.22
CA PRO A 12 2.23 1.83 13.93
C PRO A 12 3.23 0.69 13.99
N GLU A 13 4.02 0.61 15.05
CA GLU A 13 4.96 -0.49 15.24
C GLU A 13 4.24 -1.80 15.48
N ILE A 14 3.18 -1.77 16.29
CA ILE A 14 2.37 -2.93 16.58
C ILE A 14 1.68 -3.42 15.31
N ALA A 15 1.17 -2.49 14.52
CA ALA A 15 0.52 -2.83 13.26
C ALA A 15 1.50 -3.55 12.32
N GLU A 16 2.71 -3.04 12.21
CA GLU A 16 3.72 -3.65 11.36
C GLU A 16 4.01 -5.08 11.78
N LEU A 17 4.29 -5.28 13.06
CA LEU A 17 4.59 -6.60 13.58
C LEU A 17 3.43 -7.57 13.40
N THR A 18 2.23 -7.12 13.75
CA THR A 18 1.05 -7.96 13.66
C THR A 18 0.72 -8.32 12.21
N CYS A 19 0.69 -7.33 11.34
CA CYS A 19 0.29 -7.57 9.95
C CYS A 19 1.32 -8.39 9.19
N MET A 20 2.58 -8.17 9.47
CA MET A 20 3.66 -8.86 8.77
C MET A 20 3.97 -10.22 9.36
N SER A 21 3.85 -10.38 10.67
CA SER A 21 4.27 -11.60 11.35
C SER A 21 3.14 -12.61 11.51
N LEU A 22 1.91 -12.15 11.62
CA LEU A 22 0.79 -13.02 11.90
C LEU A 22 -0.13 -13.21 10.70
N PHE A 23 -0.64 -12.11 10.18
CA PHE A 23 -1.72 -12.19 9.19
C PHE A 23 -1.27 -12.65 7.82
N GLN A 24 -0.02 -12.44 7.44
CA GLN A 24 0.46 -12.82 6.12
C GLN A 24 0.35 -14.32 5.83
N TYR A 25 0.30 -15.13 6.87
CA TYR A 25 0.23 -16.59 6.72
C TYR A 25 -1.17 -17.15 6.78
N LEU A 26 -2.16 -16.30 7.04
CA LEU A 26 -3.53 -16.76 7.14
C LEU A 26 -4.16 -16.93 5.76
N PRO A 27 -5.01 -17.96 5.58
CA PRO A 27 -5.65 -18.17 4.28
C PRO A 27 -6.47 -16.98 3.78
N TYR A 28 -6.98 -16.17 4.69
CA TYR A 28 -7.81 -15.02 4.34
C TYR A 28 -7.03 -13.69 4.42
N ALA A 29 -5.70 -13.75 4.39
CA ALA A 29 -4.89 -12.54 4.51
C ALA A 29 -5.20 -11.52 3.45
N SER A 30 -5.39 -11.96 2.20
CA SER A 30 -5.71 -11.07 1.10
C SER A 30 -7.03 -10.33 1.33
N GLU A 31 -8.05 -11.03 1.81
CA GLU A 31 -9.34 -10.43 2.10
C GLU A 31 -9.21 -9.38 3.21
N LYS A 32 -8.44 -9.71 4.25
CA LYS A 32 -8.21 -8.76 5.34
C LYS A 32 -7.44 -7.54 4.88
N ALA A 33 -6.47 -7.73 4.01
CA ALA A 33 -5.72 -6.60 3.47
C ALA A 33 -6.65 -5.63 2.76
N PHE A 34 -7.53 -6.13 1.90
CA PHE A 34 -8.48 -5.28 1.18
C PHE A 34 -9.48 -4.62 2.12
N GLU A 35 -9.97 -5.34 3.11
CA GLU A 35 -10.88 -4.79 4.10
C GLU A 35 -10.25 -3.60 4.83
N TRP A 36 -9.02 -3.76 5.27
CA TRP A 36 -8.32 -2.71 6.01
C TRP A 36 -7.90 -1.54 5.12
N MET A 37 -7.49 -1.81 3.89
CA MET A 37 -7.15 -0.72 2.96
C MET A 37 -8.34 0.20 2.70
N ALA A 38 -9.54 -0.35 2.73
CA ALA A 38 -10.77 0.41 2.49
C ALA A 38 -11.33 1.06 3.76
N ASP A 39 -10.73 0.79 4.91
CA ASP A 39 -11.16 1.39 6.17
C ASP A 39 -10.82 2.87 6.17
N ASP A 40 -11.64 3.69 6.82
CA ASP A 40 -11.40 5.13 6.88
C ASP A 40 -10.48 5.53 8.03
N ARG A 41 -10.09 4.58 8.88
CA ARG A 41 -9.15 4.84 9.97
C ARG A 41 -7.72 4.63 9.47
N GLU A 42 -6.87 5.63 9.67
CA GLU A 42 -5.50 5.59 9.18
C GLU A 42 -4.73 4.35 9.64
N TYR A 43 -4.93 3.98 10.89
CA TYR A 43 -4.24 2.82 11.44
C TYR A 43 -4.55 1.54 10.67
N PHE A 44 -5.83 1.35 10.32
CA PHE A 44 -6.23 0.17 9.59
C PHE A 44 -5.80 0.22 8.13
N GLN A 45 -5.82 1.40 7.54
CA GLN A 45 -5.30 1.58 6.18
C GLN A 45 -3.82 1.22 6.11
N LEU A 46 -3.05 1.73 7.07
CA LEU A 46 -1.64 1.41 7.19
C LEU A 46 -1.43 -0.09 7.24
N CYS A 47 -2.15 -0.75 8.12
CA CYS A 47 -2.06 -2.19 8.31
C CYS A 47 -2.41 -2.95 7.02
N GLY A 48 -3.46 -2.51 6.34
CA GLY A 48 -3.90 -3.12 5.10
C GLY A 48 -2.86 -3.06 4.00
N PHE A 49 -2.26 -1.89 3.80
CA PHE A 49 -1.24 -1.74 2.77
C PHE A 49 0.04 -2.48 3.12
N MET A 50 0.41 -2.52 4.40
CA MET A 50 1.58 -3.26 4.82
C MET A 50 1.39 -4.75 4.61
N LEU A 51 0.21 -5.26 4.94
CA LEU A 51 -0.10 -6.67 4.70
C LEU A 51 -0.09 -6.97 3.21
N MET A 52 -0.70 -6.12 2.41
CA MET A 52 -0.70 -6.31 0.96
C MET A 52 0.73 -6.30 0.39
N ALA A 53 1.56 -5.36 0.84
CA ALA A 53 2.95 -5.31 0.39
C ALA A 53 3.67 -6.63 0.70
N ARG A 54 3.42 -7.19 1.86
CA ARG A 54 4.03 -8.45 2.27
C ARG A 54 3.57 -9.60 1.38
N LEU A 55 2.28 -9.64 1.09
CA LEU A 55 1.72 -10.68 0.23
C LEU A 55 2.30 -10.59 -1.19
N LEU A 56 2.43 -9.37 -1.69
CA LEU A 56 3.01 -9.16 -3.03
C LEU A 56 4.49 -9.56 -3.06
N MET A 57 5.23 -9.28 -2.00
CA MET A 57 6.63 -9.68 -1.89
C MET A 57 6.79 -11.20 -1.90
N LYS A 58 5.81 -11.91 -1.38
CA LYS A 58 5.83 -13.37 -1.36
C LYS A 58 5.46 -13.97 -2.71
N GLY A 59 5.13 -13.13 -3.68
CA GLY A 59 4.81 -13.60 -5.02
C GLY A 59 3.34 -13.83 -5.28
N ASN A 60 2.46 -13.44 -4.35
CA ASN A 60 1.03 -13.58 -4.57
C ASN A 60 0.60 -12.72 -5.76
N GLN A 61 -0.20 -13.33 -6.63
CA GLN A 61 -0.72 -12.64 -7.81
C GLN A 61 -2.16 -12.24 -7.54
N LEU A 62 -2.52 -11.02 -7.94
CA LEU A 62 -3.89 -10.54 -7.80
C LEU A 62 -4.69 -10.93 -9.05
N THR A 63 -5.97 -11.23 -8.84
CA THR A 63 -6.88 -11.41 -9.96
C THR A 63 -7.07 -10.05 -10.62
N GLU A 64 -7.61 -10.04 -11.83
CA GLU A 64 -7.86 -8.79 -12.55
C GLU A 64 -8.72 -7.85 -11.72
N ARG A 65 -9.76 -8.37 -11.09
CA ARG A 65 -10.65 -7.57 -10.25
C ARG A 65 -9.95 -7.05 -9.00
N SER A 66 -9.19 -7.90 -8.34
CA SER A 66 -8.46 -7.50 -7.13
C SER A 66 -7.37 -6.49 -7.46
N GLU A 67 -6.73 -6.65 -8.60
CA GLU A 67 -5.70 -5.71 -9.05
C GLU A 67 -6.30 -4.31 -9.24
N ALA A 68 -7.46 -4.23 -9.90
CA ALA A 68 -8.13 -2.95 -10.11
C ALA A 68 -8.49 -2.30 -8.78
N GLU A 69 -9.02 -3.08 -7.85
CA GLU A 69 -9.38 -2.58 -6.54
C GLU A 69 -8.16 -2.10 -5.77
N PHE A 70 -7.08 -2.87 -5.81
CA PHE A 70 -5.84 -2.49 -5.15
C PHE A 70 -5.30 -1.18 -5.70
N LEU A 71 -5.23 -1.05 -7.02
CA LEU A 71 -4.71 0.16 -7.64
C LEU A 71 -5.56 1.38 -7.31
N ASP A 72 -6.89 1.22 -7.33
CA ASP A 72 -7.79 2.31 -6.97
C ASP A 72 -7.58 2.76 -5.52
N GLN A 73 -7.51 1.82 -4.60
CA GLN A 73 -7.31 2.13 -3.19
C GLN A 73 -5.95 2.78 -2.94
N ALA A 74 -4.92 2.25 -3.57
CA ALA A 74 -3.58 2.79 -3.41
C ALA A 74 -3.47 4.21 -3.96
N MET A 75 -4.05 4.46 -5.13
CA MET A 75 -4.01 5.78 -5.72
C MET A 75 -4.78 6.80 -4.89
N ALA A 76 -5.93 6.40 -4.34
CA ALA A 76 -6.69 7.27 -3.46
C ALA A 76 -5.91 7.61 -2.20
N THR A 77 -5.25 6.60 -1.61
CA THR A 77 -4.50 6.79 -0.38
C THR A 77 -3.25 7.64 -0.58
N LEU A 78 -2.59 7.52 -1.74
CA LEU A 78 -1.44 8.37 -2.06
C LEU A 78 -1.81 9.85 -2.04
N GLN A 79 -3.05 10.16 -2.33
CA GLN A 79 -3.53 11.54 -2.37
C GLN A 79 -4.19 11.98 -1.07
N SER A 80 -4.24 11.10 -0.08
CA SER A 80 -4.81 11.42 1.21
C SER A 80 -3.81 12.19 2.08
N GLU A 81 -4.29 12.69 3.21
CA GLU A 81 -3.44 13.47 4.11
C GLU A 81 -2.68 12.62 5.12
N GLY A 82 -3.04 11.35 5.27
CA GLY A 82 -2.38 10.48 6.22
C GLY A 82 -0.98 10.11 5.78
N VAL A 83 0.04 10.56 6.51
CA VAL A 83 1.43 10.32 6.14
C VAL A 83 1.77 8.83 6.15
N LEU A 84 1.38 8.11 7.19
CA LEU A 84 1.72 6.69 7.31
C LEU A 84 1.00 5.83 6.28
N PRO A 85 -0.31 5.95 6.10
CA PRO A 85 -0.98 5.20 5.04
C PRO A 85 -0.44 5.53 3.65
N ARG A 86 -0.12 6.79 3.42
CA ARG A 86 0.43 7.23 2.14
C ARG A 86 1.73 6.52 1.82
N LYS A 87 2.64 6.45 2.80
CA LYS A 87 3.91 5.76 2.62
C LYS A 87 3.71 4.27 2.45
N ALA A 88 2.77 3.68 3.18
CA ALA A 88 2.49 2.25 3.07
C ALA A 88 1.91 1.92 1.70
N ALA A 89 1.03 2.76 1.19
CA ALA A 89 0.47 2.58 -0.15
C ALA A 89 1.58 2.65 -1.21
N ALA A 90 2.52 3.59 -1.04
CA ALA A 90 3.65 3.70 -1.96
C ALA A 90 4.50 2.43 -1.94
N THR A 91 4.75 1.88 -0.76
CA THR A 91 5.51 0.64 -0.63
C THR A 91 4.79 -0.51 -1.31
N ALA A 92 3.49 -0.64 -1.10
CA ALA A 92 2.71 -1.71 -1.72
C ALA A 92 2.73 -1.58 -3.25
N LEU A 93 2.61 -0.37 -3.77
CA LEU A 93 2.69 -0.14 -5.21
C LEU A 93 4.05 -0.53 -5.79
N LYS A 94 5.13 -0.24 -5.06
CA LYS A 94 6.46 -0.66 -5.48
C LYS A 94 6.57 -2.17 -5.58
N LYS A 95 6.03 -2.89 -4.58
CA LYS A 95 6.08 -4.35 -4.59
C LYS A 95 5.25 -4.94 -5.72
N PHE A 96 4.13 -4.32 -6.01
CA PHE A 96 3.30 -4.73 -7.13
C PHE A 96 4.03 -4.49 -8.47
N ALA A 97 4.62 -3.31 -8.62
CA ALA A 97 5.25 -2.89 -9.86
C ALA A 97 6.43 -3.77 -10.25
N VAL A 98 7.18 -4.26 -9.26
CA VAL A 98 8.37 -5.07 -9.57
C VAL A 98 8.06 -6.52 -9.86
N GLN A 99 6.80 -6.95 -9.73
CA GLN A 99 6.43 -8.32 -10.04
C GLN A 99 6.55 -8.65 -11.54
N SER A 100 6.33 -7.67 -12.39
CA SER A 100 6.44 -7.85 -13.84
C SER A 100 6.59 -6.50 -14.52
N LYS A 101 7.09 -6.51 -15.74
CA LYS A 101 7.20 -5.29 -16.55
C LYS A 101 5.82 -4.68 -16.80
N GLU A 102 4.84 -5.55 -17.01
CA GLU A 102 3.48 -5.10 -17.27
C GLU A 102 2.89 -4.37 -16.07
N ASN A 103 3.11 -4.90 -14.87
CA ASN A 103 2.68 -4.25 -13.64
C ASN A 103 3.37 -2.89 -13.50
N GLY A 104 4.66 -2.83 -13.81
CA GLY A 104 5.41 -1.58 -13.76
C GLY A 104 4.83 -0.53 -14.69
N LYS A 105 4.45 -0.92 -15.90
CA LYS A 105 3.84 0.00 -16.87
C LYS A 105 2.49 0.51 -16.37
N LYS A 106 1.69 -0.37 -15.78
CA LYS A 106 0.40 0.02 -15.23
C LYS A 106 0.55 1.08 -14.13
N VAL A 107 1.49 0.84 -13.22
CA VAL A 107 1.73 1.76 -12.11
C VAL A 107 2.25 3.09 -12.64
N ASN A 108 3.22 3.08 -13.55
CA ASN A 108 3.76 4.31 -14.10
C ASN A 108 2.69 5.13 -14.82
N ARG A 109 1.79 4.48 -15.52
CA ARG A 109 0.71 5.18 -16.20
C ARG A 109 -0.21 5.87 -15.21
N LEU A 110 -0.53 5.21 -14.11
CA LEU A 110 -1.38 5.78 -13.08
C LEU A 110 -0.70 6.93 -12.34
N LEU A 111 0.61 6.83 -12.16
CA LEU A 111 1.36 7.85 -11.42
C LEU A 111 1.68 9.09 -12.23
N ALA A 112 1.62 9.02 -13.55
CA ALA A 112 1.99 10.15 -14.39
C ALA A 112 1.28 11.47 -14.02
N PRO A 113 -0.06 11.47 -13.78
CA PRO A 113 -0.72 12.69 -13.34
C PRO A 113 -0.25 13.18 -11.97
N LEU A 114 0.08 12.25 -11.07
CA LEU A 114 0.49 12.60 -9.72
C LEU A 114 1.88 13.22 -9.68
N ALA A 115 2.74 12.84 -10.61
CA ALA A 115 4.08 13.43 -10.69
C ALA A 115 4.03 14.93 -11.00
N LYS A 116 2.91 15.39 -11.53
CA LYS A 116 2.71 16.80 -11.85
C LYS A 116 1.87 17.52 -10.79
N SER A 117 1.63 16.89 -9.66
CA SER A 117 0.82 17.46 -8.59
C SER A 117 1.49 18.70 -7.99
N ASP A 118 0.67 19.67 -7.59
CA ASP A 118 1.15 20.84 -6.88
C ASP A 118 1.61 20.51 -5.48
N LYS A 119 1.14 19.38 -4.96
CA LYS A 119 1.56 18.92 -3.63
C LYS A 119 2.89 18.18 -3.73
N VAL A 120 3.90 18.75 -3.11
CA VAL A 120 5.27 18.23 -3.19
C VAL A 120 5.34 16.78 -2.70
N GLU A 121 4.65 16.45 -1.61
CA GLU A 121 4.68 15.11 -1.05
C GLU A 121 4.16 14.08 -2.04
N ILE A 122 3.10 14.41 -2.76
CA ILE A 122 2.50 13.48 -3.72
C ILE A 122 3.41 13.30 -4.93
N ALA A 123 3.92 14.42 -5.46
CA ALA A 123 4.84 14.35 -6.60
C ALA A 123 6.11 13.60 -6.25
N SER A 124 6.61 13.80 -5.03
CA SER A 124 7.82 13.13 -4.55
C SER A 124 7.62 11.62 -4.45
N LEU A 125 6.49 11.18 -3.90
CA LEU A 125 6.19 9.76 -3.81
C LEU A 125 6.03 9.12 -5.18
N ALA A 126 5.36 9.82 -6.10
CA ALA A 126 5.19 9.31 -7.45
C ALA A 126 6.56 9.12 -8.14
N GLY A 127 7.46 10.09 -7.98
CA GLY A 127 8.80 10.00 -8.51
C GLY A 127 9.60 8.86 -7.91
N GLU A 128 9.47 8.65 -6.61
CA GLU A 128 10.15 7.59 -5.90
C GLU A 128 9.69 6.21 -6.38
N ILE A 129 8.40 6.04 -6.56
CA ILE A 129 7.86 4.77 -7.06
C ILE A 129 8.35 4.51 -8.49
N LYS A 130 8.35 5.55 -9.30
CA LYS A 130 8.81 5.43 -10.69
C LYS A 130 10.27 5.00 -10.76
N LEU A 131 11.13 5.62 -9.94
CA LEU A 131 12.54 5.25 -9.91
C LEU A 131 12.75 3.80 -9.49
N GLU A 132 12.02 3.36 -8.47
CA GLU A 132 12.11 1.99 -8.01
C GLU A 132 11.70 1.02 -9.11
N THR A 133 10.61 1.35 -9.80
CA THR A 133 10.09 0.52 -10.88
C THR A 133 11.10 0.41 -12.03
N GLU A 134 11.70 1.53 -12.41
CA GLU A 134 12.67 1.55 -13.48
C GLU A 134 13.94 0.79 -13.12
N TYR A 135 14.34 0.86 -11.86
CA TYR A 135 15.52 0.15 -11.39
C TYR A 135 15.39 -1.36 -11.58
N TRP A 136 14.20 -1.90 -11.35
CA TRP A 136 13.96 -3.35 -11.42
C TRP A 136 13.61 -3.84 -12.82
N HIS A 137 13.34 -2.95 -13.73
CA HIS A 137 12.97 -3.29 -15.10
C HIS A 137 13.85 -2.59 -16.12
#